data_7478a08b7a954ca1b4cadc3eed4234b5
#
_entry.id   7478a08b7a954ca1b4cadc3eed4234b5
#
_cell.length_a   1.000
_cell.length_b   1.000
_cell.length_c   1.000
_cell.angle_alpha   90.00
_cell.angle_beta   90.00
_cell.angle_gamma   90.00
#
_symmetry.space_group_name_H-M   'P 1'
#
loop_
_entity.id
_entity.type
_entity.pdbx_description
1 polymer ?
#
loop_
_entity_poly.entity_id
_entity_poly.type
_entity_poly.pdbx_seq_one_letter_code
_entity_poly.pdbx_strand_id
1 'polypeptide(L)'
;MHGLSKAVETLYNSRLKEKYHFSKIDITNNKRILQSLIALWKCKSDVVYFTPSQTRGGNLRDLVFLKLIQWRGKKCIVHIHGGYYRQLVDNDIPGWQRRMNYHAVERLAGGIVLGHSLYGIFKGMLPDNRIFVCPNCVDDAYIASSIDEKMEGMKRNGVLHVLYLSNFIASKGYREVLEMARMASDKGDGDKFVFHFAGKFFDPREEEYFNEISKGLGNVVYHGIVGGKDKTDLLSLCNLFVLLTRYPNEGQPISILEAMGNGMAVVTTDHAGIPEIASHENGFACSKLHIDVNEIYGYLLDCYEHREKLETVCKLNYQVVKEKYTERQYIDNMDKIFGKIG
;
A
#
# COMPACT_ATOMS: atom_id res chain seq x y z
N MET A 1 9.50 0.33 7.25
CA MET A 1 9.53 -1.00 6.57
C MET A 1 8.69 -0.87 5.29
N HIS A 2 9.11 -1.38 4.15
CA HIS A 2 8.30 -1.31 2.92
C HIS A 2 7.14 -2.31 3.01
N GLY A 3 5.97 -1.98 2.45
CA GLY A 3 4.77 -2.82 2.50
C GLY A 3 4.97 -4.27 2.02
N LEU A 4 5.80 -4.46 0.97
CA LEU A 4 6.20 -5.78 0.50
C LEU A 4 6.90 -6.62 1.59
N SER A 5 7.84 -6.02 2.33
CA SER A 5 8.56 -6.73 3.40
C SER A 5 7.61 -7.18 4.50
N LYS A 6 6.60 -6.37 4.82
CA LYS A 6 5.57 -6.70 5.82
C LYS A 6 4.73 -7.90 5.38
N ALA A 7 4.21 -7.90 4.15
CA ALA A 7 3.38 -9.00 3.64
C ALA A 7 4.12 -10.35 3.66
N VAL A 8 5.40 -10.36 3.22
CA VAL A 8 6.25 -11.57 3.27
C VAL A 8 6.53 -11.99 4.71
N GLU A 9 6.74 -11.05 5.63
CA GLU A 9 7.04 -11.33 7.03
C GLU A 9 5.81 -11.85 7.78
N THR A 10 4.64 -11.28 7.54
CA THR A 10 3.35 -11.77 8.05
C THR A 10 3.11 -13.22 7.61
N LEU A 11 3.31 -13.51 6.31
CA LEU A 11 3.19 -14.88 5.79
C LEU A 11 4.20 -15.83 6.44
N TYR A 12 5.47 -15.43 6.48
CA TYR A 12 6.56 -16.26 7.02
C TYR A 12 6.38 -16.56 8.51
N ASN A 13 5.84 -15.63 9.30
CA ASN A 13 5.64 -15.80 10.74
C ASN A 13 4.24 -16.32 11.12
N SER A 14 3.40 -16.64 10.14
CA SER A 14 2.02 -17.07 10.35
C SER A 14 1.91 -18.51 10.88
N ARG A 15 0.68 -18.87 11.30
CA ARG A 15 0.29 -20.25 11.67
C ARG A 15 0.45 -21.25 10.51
N LEU A 16 0.63 -20.80 9.29
CA LEU A 16 0.89 -21.70 8.16
C LEU A 16 2.20 -22.48 8.29
N LYS A 17 3.10 -22.12 9.22
CA LYS A 17 4.26 -22.93 9.60
C LYS A 17 3.90 -24.31 10.15
N GLU A 18 2.71 -24.46 10.69
CA GLU A 18 2.20 -25.75 11.18
C GLU A 18 1.86 -26.71 10.02
N LYS A 19 1.50 -26.13 8.86
CA LYS A 19 1.09 -26.87 7.65
C LYS A 19 2.19 -26.94 6.59
N TYR A 20 3.02 -25.90 6.47
CA TYR A 20 4.04 -25.76 5.45
C TYR A 20 5.41 -25.48 6.06
N HIS A 21 6.45 -26.10 5.52
CA HIS A 21 7.81 -25.77 5.91
C HIS A 21 8.34 -24.60 5.08
N PHE A 22 8.48 -23.44 5.71
CA PHE A 22 8.98 -22.23 5.05
C PHE A 22 10.51 -22.10 5.14
N SER A 23 11.13 -21.73 4.03
CA SER A 23 12.51 -21.24 3.98
C SER A 23 12.55 -19.90 3.25
N LYS A 24 13.45 -19.01 3.63
CA LYS A 24 13.58 -17.66 3.07
C LYS A 24 14.91 -17.49 2.36
N ILE A 25 14.87 -16.96 1.13
CA ILE A 25 16.05 -16.56 0.36
C ILE A 25 15.92 -15.07 0.04
N ASP A 26 16.85 -14.26 0.54
CA ASP A 26 16.90 -12.83 0.22
C ASP A 26 17.59 -12.64 -1.14
N ILE A 27 16.86 -12.02 -2.08
CA ILE A 27 17.33 -11.69 -3.42
C ILE A 27 17.49 -10.18 -3.64
N THR A 28 17.27 -9.36 -2.62
CA THR A 28 17.30 -7.89 -2.73
C THR A 28 18.72 -7.34 -2.81
N ASN A 29 19.69 -8.03 -2.21
CA ASN A 29 21.08 -7.62 -2.20
C ASN A 29 21.82 -8.13 -3.45
N ASN A 30 22.01 -7.24 -4.42
CA ASN A 30 22.71 -7.57 -5.68
C ASN A 30 24.14 -8.12 -5.48
N LYS A 31 24.83 -7.76 -4.41
CA LYS A 31 26.17 -8.28 -4.10
C LYS A 31 26.16 -9.77 -3.70
N ARG A 32 24.98 -10.31 -3.33
CA ARG A 32 24.80 -11.70 -2.90
C ARG A 32 24.01 -12.55 -3.90
N ILE A 33 23.79 -12.08 -5.12
CA ILE A 33 22.99 -12.80 -6.14
C ILE A 33 23.47 -14.24 -6.33
N LEU A 34 24.79 -14.45 -6.46
CA LEU A 34 25.34 -15.80 -6.63
C LEU A 34 25.05 -16.72 -5.46
N GLN A 35 25.14 -16.20 -4.23
CA GLN A 35 24.80 -16.97 -3.02
C GLN A 35 23.33 -17.33 -3.00
N SER A 36 22.44 -16.40 -3.39
CA SER A 36 20.99 -16.62 -3.46
C SER A 36 20.63 -17.64 -4.55
N LEU A 37 21.31 -17.62 -5.70
CA LEU A 37 21.15 -18.65 -6.75
C LEU A 37 21.58 -20.03 -6.27
N ILE A 38 22.73 -20.14 -5.57
CA ILE A 38 23.18 -21.40 -4.97
C ILE A 38 22.20 -21.89 -3.91
N ALA A 39 21.67 -20.98 -3.07
CA ALA A 39 20.67 -21.34 -2.07
C ALA A 39 19.40 -21.86 -2.73
N LEU A 40 18.91 -21.20 -3.78
CA LEU A 40 17.76 -21.65 -4.56
C LEU A 40 18.01 -22.99 -5.25
N TRP A 41 19.21 -23.20 -5.80
CA TRP A 41 19.61 -24.47 -6.39
C TRP A 41 19.54 -25.63 -5.38
N LYS A 42 20.00 -25.40 -4.16
CA LYS A 42 20.00 -26.40 -3.06
C LYS A 42 18.63 -26.54 -2.38
N CYS A 43 17.69 -25.60 -2.63
CA CYS A 43 16.38 -25.59 -2.00
C CYS A 43 15.60 -26.88 -2.37
N LYS A 44 15.02 -27.53 -1.35
CA LYS A 44 14.23 -28.77 -1.49
C LYS A 44 12.71 -28.51 -1.57
N SER A 45 12.25 -27.24 -1.40
CA SER A 45 10.82 -26.89 -1.45
C SER A 45 10.20 -27.25 -2.78
N ASP A 46 8.95 -27.69 -2.78
CA ASP A 46 8.19 -28.00 -3.99
C ASP A 46 7.61 -26.74 -4.64
N VAL A 47 7.25 -25.76 -3.83
CA VAL A 47 6.66 -24.49 -4.26
C VAL A 47 7.58 -23.33 -3.89
N VAL A 48 7.76 -22.40 -4.81
CA VAL A 48 8.46 -21.13 -4.58
C VAL A 48 7.47 -19.98 -4.66
N TYR A 49 7.30 -19.26 -3.56
CA TYR A 49 6.60 -17.98 -3.52
C TYR A 49 7.59 -16.86 -3.85
N PHE A 50 7.32 -16.09 -4.89
CA PHE A 50 8.25 -15.11 -5.44
C PHE A 50 7.61 -13.74 -5.57
N THR A 51 8.31 -12.70 -5.15
CA THR A 51 7.86 -11.31 -5.25
C THR A 51 8.79 -10.55 -6.20
N PRO A 52 8.39 -10.28 -7.46
CA PRO A 52 9.27 -9.68 -8.45
C PRO A 52 9.44 -8.18 -8.25
N SER A 53 10.58 -7.69 -8.70
CA SER A 53 10.89 -6.28 -8.79
C SER A 53 10.16 -5.61 -9.95
N GLN A 54 9.80 -4.34 -9.78
CA GLN A 54 9.19 -3.51 -10.81
C GLN A 54 10.17 -2.47 -11.38
N THR A 55 11.46 -2.81 -11.41
CA THR A 55 12.51 -2.00 -12.04
C THR A 55 13.18 -2.78 -13.17
N ARG A 56 13.72 -2.09 -14.19
CA ARG A 56 14.36 -2.73 -15.35
C ARG A 56 15.46 -3.73 -14.97
N GLY A 57 16.41 -3.31 -14.12
CA GLY A 57 17.50 -4.17 -13.67
C GLY A 57 17.04 -5.28 -12.73
N GLY A 58 16.10 -4.98 -11.81
CA GLY A 58 15.52 -5.96 -10.93
C GLY A 58 14.75 -7.04 -11.68
N ASN A 59 13.98 -6.66 -12.71
CA ASN A 59 13.26 -7.60 -13.56
C ASN A 59 14.21 -8.56 -14.30
N LEU A 60 15.34 -8.06 -14.83
CA LEU A 60 16.33 -8.92 -15.48
C LEU A 60 16.93 -9.95 -14.50
N ARG A 61 17.27 -9.52 -13.29
CA ARG A 61 17.70 -10.42 -12.22
C ARG A 61 16.62 -11.47 -11.93
N ASP A 62 15.37 -11.06 -11.79
CA ASP A 62 14.25 -11.92 -11.44
C ASP A 62 13.99 -12.98 -12.52
N LEU A 63 14.18 -12.65 -13.80
CA LEU A 63 14.12 -13.63 -14.89
C LEU A 63 15.15 -14.76 -14.74
N VAL A 64 16.36 -14.46 -14.24
CA VAL A 64 17.36 -15.50 -13.96
C VAL A 64 16.87 -16.45 -12.87
N PHE A 65 16.30 -15.91 -11.78
CA PHE A 65 15.72 -16.72 -10.70
C PHE A 65 14.52 -17.55 -11.19
N LEU A 66 13.59 -16.96 -11.93
CA LEU A 66 12.44 -17.67 -12.48
C LEU A 66 12.86 -18.79 -13.42
N LYS A 67 13.86 -18.57 -14.27
CA LYS A 67 14.40 -19.61 -15.16
C LYS A 67 15.04 -20.76 -14.38
N LEU A 68 15.78 -20.46 -13.30
CA LEU A 68 16.34 -21.48 -12.43
C LEU A 68 15.25 -22.30 -11.72
N ILE A 69 14.21 -21.65 -11.19
CA ILE A 69 13.05 -22.32 -10.56
C ILE A 69 12.40 -23.28 -11.54
N GLN A 70 12.12 -22.82 -12.76
CA GLN A 70 11.49 -23.61 -13.82
C GLN A 70 12.38 -24.78 -14.28
N TRP A 71 13.68 -24.53 -14.45
CA TRP A 71 14.62 -25.59 -14.81
C TRP A 71 14.72 -26.69 -13.74
N ARG A 72 14.58 -26.30 -12.46
CA ARG A 72 14.51 -27.25 -11.33
C ARG A 72 13.16 -27.98 -11.23
N GLY A 73 12.20 -27.72 -12.13
CA GLY A 73 10.87 -28.32 -12.12
C GLY A 73 10.00 -27.92 -10.95
N LYS A 74 10.33 -26.78 -10.27
CA LYS A 74 9.58 -26.31 -9.10
C LYS A 74 8.35 -25.51 -9.53
N LYS A 75 7.24 -25.69 -8.80
CA LYS A 75 6.08 -24.82 -8.96
C LYS A 75 6.41 -23.42 -8.45
N CYS A 76 6.07 -22.38 -9.18
CA CYS A 76 6.31 -20.99 -8.78
C CYS A 76 5.03 -20.20 -8.77
N ILE A 77 4.78 -19.49 -7.66
CA ILE A 77 3.74 -18.46 -7.54
C ILE A 77 4.41 -17.10 -7.47
N VAL A 78 3.95 -16.18 -8.29
CA VAL A 78 4.41 -14.79 -8.26
C VAL A 78 3.35 -13.92 -7.62
N HIS A 79 3.71 -13.09 -6.62
CA HIS A 79 2.82 -12.12 -6.00
C HIS A 79 3.30 -10.69 -6.32
N ILE A 80 2.48 -9.93 -7.01
CA ILE A 80 2.77 -8.54 -7.39
C ILE A 80 2.15 -7.60 -6.35
N HIS A 81 3.00 -6.81 -5.68
CA HIS A 81 2.56 -5.85 -4.66
C HIS A 81 2.45 -4.41 -5.17
N GLY A 82 2.68 -4.14 -6.44
CA GLY A 82 2.54 -2.83 -7.06
C GLY A 82 1.83 -2.89 -8.42
N GLY A 83 1.46 -1.75 -8.98
CA GLY A 83 0.70 -1.65 -10.23
C GLY A 83 1.54 -1.61 -11.51
N TYR A 84 2.87 -1.44 -11.42
CA TYR A 84 3.71 -1.07 -12.55
C TYR A 84 4.26 -2.23 -13.38
N TYR A 85 4.15 -3.47 -12.93
CA TYR A 85 4.79 -4.62 -13.56
C TYR A 85 4.41 -4.79 -15.05
N ARG A 86 3.13 -4.63 -15.38
CA ARG A 86 2.65 -4.73 -16.76
C ARG A 86 3.22 -3.63 -17.65
N GLN A 87 3.20 -2.40 -17.16
CA GLN A 87 3.78 -1.24 -17.84
C GLN A 87 5.28 -1.44 -18.09
N LEU A 88 6.01 -1.88 -17.07
CA LEU A 88 7.42 -2.19 -17.18
C LEU A 88 7.69 -3.21 -18.29
N VAL A 89 6.94 -4.34 -18.28
CA VAL A 89 7.16 -5.44 -19.22
C VAL A 89 6.81 -5.06 -20.65
N ASP A 90 5.71 -4.36 -20.87
CA ASP A 90 5.23 -4.05 -22.22
C ASP A 90 5.94 -2.85 -22.85
N ASN A 91 6.33 -1.84 -22.05
CA ASN A 91 6.75 -0.56 -22.59
C ASN A 91 8.18 -0.14 -22.24
N ASP A 92 8.72 -0.57 -21.07
CA ASP A 92 9.95 0.03 -20.55
C ASP A 92 11.20 -0.84 -20.73
N ILE A 93 11.04 -2.13 -21.08
CA ILE A 93 12.16 -3.06 -21.30
C ILE A 93 12.30 -3.45 -22.77
N PRO A 94 13.50 -3.89 -23.21
CA PRO A 94 13.73 -4.34 -24.58
C PRO A 94 12.85 -5.52 -24.99
N GLY A 95 12.52 -5.64 -26.27
CA GLY A 95 11.64 -6.69 -26.80
C GLY A 95 12.08 -8.13 -26.49
N TRP A 96 13.38 -8.38 -26.43
CA TRP A 96 13.89 -9.71 -26.02
C TRP A 96 13.59 -10.01 -24.54
N GLN A 97 13.75 -9.01 -23.64
CA GLN A 97 13.46 -9.15 -22.23
C GLN A 97 11.94 -9.31 -22.00
N ARG A 98 11.10 -8.58 -22.75
CA ARG A 98 9.65 -8.75 -22.76
C ARG A 98 9.27 -10.18 -23.13
N ARG A 99 9.80 -10.75 -24.22
CA ARG A 99 9.53 -12.14 -24.61
C ARG A 99 9.93 -13.12 -23.51
N MET A 100 11.04 -12.90 -22.85
CA MET A 100 11.47 -13.73 -21.71
C MET A 100 10.48 -13.64 -20.54
N ASN A 101 9.94 -12.45 -20.24
CA ASN A 101 8.93 -12.28 -19.20
C ASN A 101 7.65 -13.05 -19.54
N TYR A 102 7.11 -12.89 -20.74
CA TYR A 102 5.92 -13.62 -21.18
C TYR A 102 6.11 -15.12 -21.05
N HIS A 103 7.21 -15.65 -21.55
CA HIS A 103 7.53 -17.07 -21.48
C HIS A 103 7.74 -17.57 -20.03
N ALA A 104 8.34 -16.75 -19.16
CA ALA A 104 8.51 -17.10 -17.75
C ALA A 104 7.18 -17.08 -16.99
N VAL A 105 6.32 -16.07 -17.25
CA VAL A 105 5.02 -15.93 -16.58
C VAL A 105 4.04 -17.02 -17.01
N GLU A 106 3.97 -17.37 -18.30
CA GLU A 106 3.11 -18.44 -18.82
C GLU A 106 3.32 -19.77 -18.08
N ARG A 107 4.52 -20.02 -17.60
CA ARG A 107 4.92 -21.26 -16.90
C ARG A 107 4.73 -21.21 -15.39
N LEU A 108 4.22 -20.12 -14.84
CA LEU A 108 3.94 -20.02 -13.42
C LEU A 108 2.79 -20.96 -13.03
N ALA A 109 2.86 -21.51 -11.84
CA ALA A 109 1.75 -22.22 -11.22
C ALA A 109 0.62 -21.26 -10.84
N GLY A 110 0.93 -19.99 -10.55
CA GLY A 110 -0.03 -18.94 -10.29
C GLY A 110 0.57 -17.55 -10.22
N GLY A 111 -0.26 -16.54 -10.46
CA GLY A 111 0.01 -15.13 -10.24
C GLY A 111 -0.96 -14.55 -9.23
N ILE A 112 -0.49 -13.81 -8.24
CA ILE A 112 -1.32 -13.15 -7.25
C ILE A 112 -1.26 -11.65 -7.48
N VAL A 113 -2.41 -11.01 -7.49
CA VAL A 113 -2.60 -9.56 -7.54
C VAL A 113 -3.38 -9.10 -6.31
N LEU A 114 -3.27 -7.82 -5.94
CA LEU A 114 -3.88 -7.29 -4.73
C LEU A 114 -5.38 -7.03 -4.86
N GLY A 115 -5.91 -6.99 -6.07
CA GLY A 115 -7.31 -6.72 -6.34
C GLY A 115 -7.69 -7.00 -7.80
N HIS A 116 -8.99 -7.02 -8.09
CA HIS A 116 -9.52 -7.27 -9.44
C HIS A 116 -9.13 -6.18 -10.44
N SER A 117 -9.03 -4.91 -10.01
CA SER A 117 -8.53 -3.78 -10.82
C SER A 117 -7.11 -4.01 -11.33
N LEU A 118 -6.33 -4.84 -10.65
CA LEU A 118 -4.95 -5.20 -10.99
C LEU A 118 -4.84 -6.51 -11.80
N TYR A 119 -5.96 -7.15 -12.15
CA TYR A 119 -5.99 -8.37 -12.97
C TYR A 119 -5.25 -8.21 -14.30
N GLY A 120 -5.32 -7.00 -14.87
CA GLY A 120 -4.64 -6.63 -16.10
C GLY A 120 -3.13 -6.86 -16.10
N ILE A 121 -2.51 -6.97 -14.92
CA ILE A 121 -1.07 -7.24 -14.78
C ILE A 121 -0.68 -8.57 -15.46
N PHE A 122 -1.47 -9.61 -15.30
CA PHE A 122 -1.20 -10.94 -15.85
C PHE A 122 -2.07 -11.30 -17.05
N LYS A 123 -3.08 -10.50 -17.40
CA LYS A 123 -3.99 -10.79 -18.52
C LYS A 123 -3.23 -11.00 -19.83
N GLY A 124 -3.45 -12.14 -20.49
CA GLY A 124 -2.76 -12.52 -21.72
C GLY A 124 -1.30 -13.00 -21.53
N MET A 125 -0.79 -13.01 -20.30
CA MET A 125 0.50 -13.63 -19.94
C MET A 125 0.29 -14.95 -19.18
N LEU A 126 -0.77 -15.05 -18.39
CA LEU A 126 -1.12 -16.20 -17.58
C LEU A 126 -2.60 -16.53 -17.82
N PRO A 127 -2.99 -17.82 -17.86
CA PRO A 127 -4.41 -18.22 -17.94
C PRO A 127 -5.20 -17.68 -16.75
N ASP A 128 -6.43 -17.22 -16.99
CA ASP A 128 -7.26 -16.55 -15.97
C ASP A 128 -7.50 -17.40 -14.71
N ASN A 129 -7.62 -18.72 -14.87
CA ASN A 129 -7.80 -19.66 -13.77
C ASN A 129 -6.55 -19.84 -12.88
N ARG A 130 -5.41 -19.25 -13.25
CA ARG A 130 -4.18 -19.19 -12.46
C ARG A 130 -3.91 -17.79 -11.91
N ILE A 131 -4.80 -16.82 -12.11
CA ILE A 131 -4.69 -15.48 -11.51
C ILE A 131 -5.54 -15.46 -10.25
N PHE A 132 -4.90 -15.17 -9.12
CA PHE A 132 -5.53 -15.13 -7.80
C PHE A 132 -5.55 -13.71 -7.27
N VAL A 133 -6.55 -13.38 -6.46
CA VAL A 133 -6.63 -12.13 -5.73
C VAL A 133 -6.32 -12.39 -4.26
N CYS A 134 -5.36 -11.63 -3.71
CA CYS A 134 -5.07 -11.60 -2.29
C CYS A 134 -4.74 -10.16 -1.88
N PRO A 135 -5.69 -9.42 -1.30
CA PRO A 135 -5.46 -8.06 -0.84
C PRO A 135 -4.37 -7.97 0.23
N ASN A 136 -3.76 -6.81 0.37
CA ASN A 136 -2.92 -6.51 1.52
C ASN A 136 -3.74 -6.54 2.82
N CYS A 137 -3.05 -6.65 3.95
CA CYS A 137 -3.66 -6.58 5.27
C CYS A 137 -3.01 -5.49 6.12
N VAL A 138 -3.72 -5.11 7.17
CA VAL A 138 -3.19 -4.29 8.25
C VAL A 138 -2.52 -5.18 9.27
N ASP A 139 -1.42 -4.73 9.87
CA ASP A 139 -0.89 -5.30 11.11
C ASP A 139 -1.90 -5.07 12.23
N ASP A 140 -2.33 -6.13 12.89
CA ASP A 140 -3.35 -6.06 13.95
C ASP A 140 -2.96 -5.06 15.06
N ALA A 141 -1.64 -4.81 15.26
CA ALA A 141 -1.14 -3.79 16.18
C ALA A 141 -1.47 -2.33 15.76
N TYR A 142 -1.82 -2.12 14.49
CA TYR A 142 -2.21 -0.81 13.95
C TYR A 142 -3.73 -0.69 13.69
N ILE A 143 -4.55 -1.55 14.27
CA ILE A 143 -6.01 -1.43 14.26
C ILE A 143 -6.44 -0.87 15.62
N ALA A 144 -7.36 0.10 15.63
CA ALA A 144 -7.87 0.65 16.88
C ALA A 144 -8.52 -0.42 17.75
N SER A 145 -8.23 -0.41 19.04
CA SER A 145 -8.83 -1.33 20.01
C SER A 145 -10.32 -1.05 20.25
N SER A 146 -10.71 0.22 20.23
CA SER A 146 -12.09 0.69 20.40
C SER A 146 -12.37 1.84 19.46
N ILE A 147 -13.31 1.64 18.54
CA ILE A 147 -13.77 2.68 17.63
C ILE A 147 -14.65 3.71 18.38
N ASP A 148 -15.42 3.26 19.36
CA ASP A 148 -16.34 4.15 20.09
C ASP A 148 -15.58 5.16 20.96
N GLU A 149 -14.50 4.74 21.64
CA GLU A 149 -13.62 5.66 22.39
C GLU A 149 -13.00 6.72 21.47
N LYS A 150 -12.56 6.31 20.26
CA LYS A 150 -12.02 7.25 19.28
C LYS A 150 -13.08 8.24 18.80
N MET A 151 -14.30 7.79 18.52
CA MET A 151 -15.40 8.68 18.09
C MET A 151 -15.80 9.66 19.18
N GLU A 152 -15.81 9.23 20.43
CA GLU A 152 -16.03 10.14 21.55
C GLU A 152 -14.90 11.18 21.71
N GLY A 153 -13.66 10.78 21.53
CA GLY A 153 -12.52 11.69 21.49
C GLY A 153 -12.67 12.75 20.40
N MET A 154 -13.07 12.34 19.20
CA MET A 154 -13.32 13.23 18.06
C MET A 154 -14.44 14.26 18.35
N LYS A 155 -15.52 13.87 19.04
CA LYS A 155 -16.62 14.77 19.41
C LYS A 155 -16.19 15.83 20.42
N ARG A 156 -15.30 15.49 21.35
CA ARG A 156 -14.80 16.42 22.37
C ARG A 156 -13.77 17.40 21.82
N ASN A 157 -13.07 17.02 20.74
CA ASN A 157 -12.03 17.84 20.14
C ASN A 157 -12.64 18.80 19.11
N GLY A 158 -12.44 20.10 19.30
CA GLY A 158 -12.87 21.14 18.35
C GLY A 158 -12.12 21.10 17.02
N VAL A 159 -10.97 20.42 16.96
CA VAL A 159 -10.07 20.38 15.81
C VAL A 159 -10.17 19.03 15.09
N LEU A 160 -10.07 19.02 13.77
CA LEU A 160 -9.86 17.81 12.97
C LEU A 160 -8.38 17.62 12.65
N HIS A 161 -7.88 16.42 12.91
CA HIS A 161 -6.52 16.01 12.60
C HIS A 161 -6.49 15.27 11.26
N VAL A 162 -5.76 15.83 10.29
CA VAL A 162 -5.60 15.32 8.93
C VAL A 162 -4.23 14.68 8.80
N LEU A 163 -4.15 13.42 8.36
CA LEU A 163 -2.90 12.67 8.26
C LEU A 163 -2.50 12.42 6.80
N TYR A 164 -1.27 12.76 6.47
CA TYR A 164 -0.52 12.20 5.35
C TYR A 164 0.54 11.23 5.88
N LEU A 165 0.45 9.96 5.52
CA LEU A 165 1.40 8.93 5.96
C LEU A 165 1.93 8.16 4.75
N SER A 166 3.01 8.68 4.15
CA SER A 166 3.71 8.05 3.02
C SER A 166 5.07 8.73 2.82
N ASN A 167 5.92 8.14 1.95
CA ASN A 167 7.15 8.81 1.53
C ASN A 167 6.82 10.10 0.77
N PHE A 168 7.66 11.11 0.97
CA PHE A 168 7.53 12.41 0.32
C PHE A 168 8.05 12.33 -1.13
N ILE A 169 7.17 11.89 -2.00
CA ILE A 169 7.34 11.84 -3.45
C ILE A 169 6.20 12.65 -4.05
N ALA A 170 6.49 13.65 -4.90
CA ALA A 170 5.47 14.56 -5.44
C ALA A 170 4.25 13.82 -6.01
N SER A 171 4.46 12.70 -6.72
CA SER A 171 3.36 11.90 -7.27
C SER A 171 2.53 11.14 -6.23
N LYS A 172 2.89 11.18 -4.94
CA LYS A 172 2.08 10.65 -3.83
C LYS A 172 1.15 11.69 -3.19
N GLY A 173 1.16 12.92 -3.69
CA GLY A 173 0.17 13.94 -3.36
C GLY A 173 0.40 14.71 -2.06
N TYR A 174 1.60 14.66 -1.47
CA TYR A 174 1.89 15.42 -0.24
C TYR A 174 1.84 16.93 -0.46
N ARG A 175 2.15 17.40 -1.68
CA ARG A 175 2.14 18.83 -2.03
C ARG A 175 0.72 19.39 -2.02
N GLU A 176 -0.23 18.62 -2.52
CA GLU A 176 -1.65 18.94 -2.49
C GLU A 176 -2.18 19.01 -1.06
N VAL A 177 -1.73 18.11 -0.16
CA VAL A 177 -2.08 18.14 1.27
C VAL A 177 -1.48 19.38 1.95
N LEU A 178 -0.25 19.72 1.62
CA LEU A 178 0.41 20.92 2.16
C LEU A 178 -0.26 22.21 1.66
N GLU A 179 -0.73 22.22 0.44
CA GLU A 179 -1.51 23.33 -0.12
C GLU A 179 -2.84 23.51 0.62
N MET A 180 -3.55 22.43 0.97
CA MET A 180 -4.77 22.51 1.80
C MET A 180 -4.47 23.09 3.18
N ALA A 181 -3.32 22.73 3.79
CA ALA A 181 -2.92 23.29 5.08
C ALA A 181 -2.68 24.82 4.98
N ARG A 182 -2.03 25.27 3.89
CA ARG A 182 -1.86 26.69 3.59
C ARG A 182 -3.20 27.39 3.37
N MET A 183 -4.09 26.80 2.55
CA MET A 183 -5.43 27.35 2.30
C MET A 183 -6.23 27.52 3.60
N ALA A 184 -6.16 26.55 4.53
CA ALA A 184 -6.80 26.67 5.83
C ALA A 184 -6.25 27.86 6.63
N SER A 185 -4.93 28.08 6.64
CA SER A 185 -4.30 29.23 7.27
C SER A 185 -4.74 30.55 6.63
N ASP A 186 -4.69 30.63 5.30
CA ASP A 186 -4.99 31.85 4.55
C ASP A 186 -6.47 32.27 4.64
N LYS A 187 -7.40 31.29 4.78
CA LYS A 187 -8.82 31.54 4.90
C LYS A 187 -9.30 31.76 6.34
N GLY A 188 -8.40 31.69 7.34
CA GLY A 188 -8.74 31.83 8.76
C GLY A 188 -9.33 30.58 9.38
N ASP A 189 -9.20 29.42 8.73
CA ASP A 189 -9.65 28.12 9.22
C ASP A 189 -8.50 27.34 9.89
N GLY A 190 -7.38 27.99 10.21
CA GLY A 190 -6.19 27.33 10.75
C GLY A 190 -6.38 26.71 12.13
N ASP A 191 -7.41 27.11 12.85
CA ASP A 191 -7.83 26.55 14.15
C ASP A 191 -8.78 25.33 14.00
N LYS A 192 -9.33 25.10 12.80
CA LYS A 192 -10.21 23.95 12.52
C LYS A 192 -9.45 22.67 12.22
N PHE A 193 -8.25 22.78 11.66
CA PHE A 193 -7.47 21.65 11.16
C PHE A 193 -6.01 21.66 11.62
N VAL A 194 -5.49 20.48 11.99
CA VAL A 194 -4.06 20.24 12.13
C VAL A 194 -3.65 19.15 11.12
N PHE A 195 -2.69 19.48 10.27
CA PHE A 195 -2.18 18.59 9.24
C PHE A 195 -0.89 17.90 9.71
N HIS A 196 -0.94 16.60 9.85
CA HIS A 196 0.15 15.75 10.26
C HIS A 196 0.80 15.09 9.06
N PHE A 197 2.10 15.23 8.92
CA PHE A 197 2.89 14.63 7.86
C PHE A 197 3.90 13.65 8.44
N ALA A 198 3.86 12.40 7.97
CA ALA A 198 4.81 11.38 8.40
C ALA A 198 5.35 10.57 7.21
N GLY A 199 6.67 10.40 7.15
CA GLY A 199 7.35 9.67 6.09
C GLY A 199 8.79 10.13 5.89
N LYS A 200 9.42 9.61 4.83
CA LYS A 200 10.81 9.89 4.49
C LYS A 200 10.89 10.71 3.20
N PHE A 201 11.73 11.72 3.20
CA PHE A 201 12.23 12.35 1.99
C PHE A 201 13.35 11.50 1.38
N PHE A 202 13.29 11.25 0.07
CA PHE A 202 14.36 10.61 -0.71
C PHE A 202 15.13 11.60 -1.57
N ASP A 203 14.50 12.71 -1.92
CA ASP A 203 15.08 13.81 -2.68
C ASP A 203 15.18 15.04 -1.77
N PRO A 204 16.39 15.59 -1.53
CA PRO A 204 16.55 16.81 -0.72
C PRO A 204 15.73 18.01 -1.23
N ARG A 205 15.44 18.08 -2.52
CA ARG A 205 14.61 19.15 -3.10
C ARG A 205 13.14 19.07 -2.64
N GLU A 206 12.63 17.86 -2.38
CA GLU A 206 11.28 17.69 -1.83
C GLU A 206 11.24 18.11 -0.34
N GLU A 207 12.33 17.89 0.40
CA GLU A 207 12.45 18.34 1.79
C GLU A 207 12.56 19.87 1.86
N GLU A 208 13.36 20.48 0.99
CA GLU A 208 13.48 21.94 0.88
C GLU A 208 12.13 22.58 0.55
N TYR A 209 11.44 22.06 -0.47
CA TYR A 209 10.09 22.52 -0.84
C TYR A 209 9.10 22.42 0.33
N PHE A 210 9.06 21.28 1.04
CA PHE A 210 8.17 21.09 2.19
C PHE A 210 8.48 22.13 3.29
N ASN A 211 9.75 22.32 3.64
CA ASN A 211 10.17 23.25 4.69
C ASN A 211 9.87 24.70 4.31
N GLU A 212 10.04 25.09 3.05
CA GLU A 212 9.73 26.43 2.55
C GLU A 212 8.23 26.72 2.68
N ILE A 213 7.36 25.82 2.18
CA ILE A 213 5.91 26.04 2.17
C ILE A 213 5.30 25.92 3.55
N SER A 214 5.80 25.02 4.41
CA SER A 214 5.29 24.85 5.77
C SER A 214 5.77 25.94 6.76
N LYS A 215 6.74 26.73 6.33
CA LYS A 215 7.30 27.81 7.17
C LYS A 215 6.23 28.83 7.57
N GLY A 216 6.00 28.96 8.87
CA GLY A 216 5.02 29.89 9.43
C GLY A 216 3.58 29.35 9.50
N LEU A 217 3.32 28.14 9.00
CA LEU A 217 2.03 27.47 9.15
C LEU A 217 1.94 26.82 10.52
N GLY A 218 1.15 27.40 11.44
CA GLY A 218 0.94 26.86 12.79
C GLY A 218 0.11 25.59 12.86
N ASN A 219 -0.55 25.23 11.74
CA ASN A 219 -1.40 24.05 11.59
C ASN A 219 -0.72 22.85 10.90
N VAL A 220 0.61 22.88 10.71
CA VAL A 220 1.39 21.79 10.09
C VAL A 220 2.36 21.19 11.11
N VAL A 221 2.34 19.84 11.21
CA VAL A 221 3.24 19.09 12.09
C VAL A 221 3.94 18.00 11.28
N TYR A 222 5.27 18.04 11.22
CA TYR A 222 6.08 16.98 10.60
C TYR A 222 6.64 16.03 11.66
N HIS A 223 6.37 14.73 11.51
CA HIS A 223 6.74 13.69 12.46
C HIS A 223 7.98 12.87 12.05
N GLY A 224 8.54 13.11 10.86
CA GLY A 224 9.59 12.25 10.34
C GLY A 224 9.09 10.83 10.02
N ILE A 225 9.97 9.85 10.17
CA ILE A 225 9.64 8.44 9.97
C ILE A 225 9.05 7.89 11.27
N VAL A 226 7.79 7.46 11.22
CA VAL A 226 7.09 6.89 12.38
C VAL A 226 6.98 5.39 12.30
N GLY A 227 7.00 4.71 13.45
CA GLY A 227 6.81 3.26 13.60
C GLY A 227 6.49 2.90 15.05
N GLY A 228 6.06 1.66 15.28
CA GLY A 228 5.70 1.19 16.62
C GLY A 228 4.69 2.12 17.31
N LYS A 229 4.99 2.51 18.55
CA LYS A 229 4.09 3.34 19.37
C LYS A 229 3.80 4.70 18.75
N ASP A 230 4.80 5.39 18.22
CA ASP A 230 4.62 6.73 17.62
C ASP A 230 3.62 6.69 16.45
N LYS A 231 3.68 5.64 15.65
CA LYS A 231 2.72 5.42 14.56
C LYS A 231 1.32 5.10 15.09
N THR A 232 1.20 4.26 16.11
CA THR A 232 -0.09 3.94 16.74
C THR A 232 -0.74 5.17 17.34
N ASP A 233 0.04 5.99 18.06
CA ASP A 233 -0.45 7.22 18.67
C ASP A 233 -0.93 8.22 17.59
N LEU A 234 -0.17 8.36 16.50
CA LEU A 234 -0.53 9.23 15.37
C LEU A 234 -1.81 8.75 14.65
N LEU A 235 -1.94 7.44 14.41
CA LEU A 235 -3.14 6.84 13.83
C LEU A 235 -4.36 7.02 14.74
N SER A 236 -4.19 6.89 16.05
CA SER A 236 -5.27 7.11 17.03
C SER A 236 -5.72 8.57 17.09
N LEU A 237 -4.80 9.52 16.93
CA LEU A 237 -5.09 10.95 16.99
C LEU A 237 -5.90 11.44 15.79
N CYS A 238 -5.57 10.96 14.57
CA CYS A 238 -6.07 11.54 13.34
C CYS A 238 -7.48 11.05 12.98
N ASN A 239 -8.27 11.93 12.32
CA ASN A 239 -9.67 11.71 11.95
C ASN A 239 -9.86 11.53 10.43
N LEU A 240 -9.00 12.17 9.65
CA LEU A 240 -8.99 12.15 8.19
C LEU A 240 -7.63 11.67 7.70
N PHE A 241 -7.63 10.87 6.66
CA PHE A 241 -6.42 10.41 6.00
C PHE A 241 -6.43 10.87 4.55
N VAL A 242 -5.34 11.51 4.10
CA VAL A 242 -5.25 12.03 2.74
C VAL A 242 -4.05 11.43 2.01
N LEU A 243 -4.31 10.73 0.90
CA LEU A 243 -3.29 10.18 0.01
C LEU A 243 -3.72 10.33 -1.46
N LEU A 244 -3.35 11.43 -2.09
CA LEU A 244 -3.72 11.79 -3.47
C LEU A 244 -2.70 11.23 -4.47
N THR A 245 -2.46 9.92 -4.41
CA THR A 245 -1.37 9.26 -5.12
C THR A 245 -1.65 9.06 -6.61
N ARG A 246 -0.64 9.37 -7.42
CA ARG A 246 -0.49 9.04 -8.85
C ARG A 246 0.78 8.24 -9.09
N TYR A 247 1.38 7.73 -8.01
CA TYR A 247 2.67 7.06 -8.06
C TYR A 247 2.59 5.76 -8.88
N PRO A 248 3.36 5.62 -9.98
CA PRO A 248 3.20 4.51 -10.92
C PRO A 248 3.33 3.11 -10.29
N ASN A 249 4.21 2.96 -9.30
CA ASN A 249 4.41 1.68 -8.63
C ASN A 249 3.39 1.39 -7.52
N GLU A 250 2.36 2.22 -7.35
CA GLU A 250 1.33 1.96 -6.34
C GLU A 250 0.57 0.68 -6.67
N GLY A 251 0.28 -0.11 -5.65
CA GLY A 251 -0.60 -1.25 -5.75
C GLY A 251 -1.86 -1.00 -4.93
N GLN A 252 -1.81 -1.45 -3.70
CA GLN A 252 -2.85 -1.23 -2.69
C GLN A 252 -2.15 -0.66 -1.44
N PRO A 253 -2.24 0.65 -1.18
CA PRO A 253 -1.52 1.31 -0.08
C PRO A 253 -1.97 0.76 1.28
N ILE A 254 -1.04 0.16 2.03
CA ILE A 254 -1.33 -0.33 3.37
C ILE A 254 -1.71 0.83 4.31
N SER A 255 -1.14 2.03 4.11
CA SER A 255 -1.46 3.20 4.90
C SER A 255 -2.95 3.62 4.82
N ILE A 256 -3.63 3.39 3.69
CA ILE A 256 -5.09 3.56 3.58
C ILE A 256 -5.80 2.57 4.50
N LEU A 257 -5.42 1.29 4.45
CA LEU A 257 -6.01 0.25 5.30
C LEU A 257 -5.75 0.52 6.80
N GLU A 258 -4.53 0.97 7.14
CA GLU A 258 -4.18 1.37 8.52
C GLU A 258 -5.02 2.56 9.00
N ALA A 259 -5.23 3.55 8.15
CA ALA A 259 -6.09 4.68 8.45
C ALA A 259 -7.55 4.25 8.66
N MET A 260 -8.09 3.44 7.75
CA MET A 260 -9.44 2.89 7.87
C MET A 260 -9.60 2.03 9.13
N GLY A 261 -8.61 1.18 9.44
CA GLY A 261 -8.59 0.36 10.65
C GLY A 261 -8.52 1.15 11.95
N ASN A 262 -8.14 2.43 11.84
CA ASN A 262 -8.23 3.40 12.93
C ASN A 262 -9.44 4.35 12.79
N GLY A 263 -10.43 4.00 11.99
CA GLY A 263 -11.66 4.80 11.85
C GLY A 263 -11.36 6.21 11.36
N MET A 264 -10.54 6.37 10.33
CA MET A 264 -10.40 7.64 9.62
C MET A 264 -11.24 7.62 8.34
N ALA A 265 -11.84 8.74 7.97
CA ALA A 265 -12.34 8.92 6.62
C ALA A 265 -11.13 9.12 5.66
N VAL A 266 -11.24 8.56 4.46
CA VAL A 266 -10.14 8.49 3.48
C VAL A 266 -10.41 9.44 2.33
N VAL A 267 -9.45 10.31 2.03
CA VAL A 267 -9.43 11.18 0.86
C VAL A 267 -8.33 10.68 -0.08
N THR A 268 -8.70 10.19 -1.25
CA THR A 268 -7.76 9.50 -2.13
C THR A 268 -8.11 9.62 -3.61
N THR A 269 -7.37 8.92 -4.47
CA THR A 269 -7.58 8.88 -5.92
C THR A 269 -8.02 7.50 -6.39
N ASP A 270 -8.55 7.42 -7.61
CA ASP A 270 -8.94 6.17 -8.31
C ASP A 270 -7.75 5.38 -8.86
N HIS A 271 -6.55 5.51 -8.26
CA HIS A 271 -5.32 4.93 -8.81
C HIS A 271 -5.09 3.47 -8.38
N ALA A 272 -4.65 2.63 -9.33
CA ALA A 272 -4.21 1.24 -9.12
C ALA A 272 -5.28 0.37 -8.41
N GLY A 273 -4.95 -0.24 -7.26
CA GLY A 273 -5.86 -1.06 -6.46
C GLY A 273 -6.66 -0.29 -5.41
N ILE A 274 -6.59 1.04 -5.38
CA ILE A 274 -7.26 1.87 -4.38
C ILE A 274 -8.79 1.76 -4.46
N PRO A 275 -9.44 1.80 -5.65
CA PRO A 275 -10.90 1.75 -5.74
C PRO A 275 -11.56 0.52 -5.10
N GLU A 276 -10.78 -0.56 -4.89
CA GLU A 276 -11.30 -1.77 -4.23
C GLU A 276 -11.24 -1.71 -2.70
N ILE A 277 -10.44 -0.80 -2.14
CA ILE A 277 -10.29 -0.65 -0.69
C ILE A 277 -10.90 0.64 -0.17
N ALA A 278 -10.94 1.69 -0.98
CA ALA A 278 -11.51 2.98 -0.63
C ALA A 278 -12.20 3.62 -1.83
N SER A 279 -13.43 4.06 -1.63
CA SER A 279 -14.29 4.74 -2.61
C SER A 279 -14.96 5.96 -1.97
N HIS A 280 -15.93 6.57 -2.62
CA HIS A 280 -16.73 7.66 -2.05
C HIS A 280 -17.47 7.29 -0.75
N GLU A 281 -17.80 6.01 -0.55
CA GLU A 281 -18.43 5.54 0.69
C GLU A 281 -17.48 5.59 1.90
N ASN A 282 -16.17 5.54 1.64
CA ASN A 282 -15.12 5.55 2.64
C ASN A 282 -14.60 6.97 2.95
N GLY A 283 -15.12 7.99 2.25
CA GLY A 283 -14.75 9.38 2.38
C GLY A 283 -14.86 10.13 1.06
N PHE A 284 -13.76 10.54 0.46
CA PHE A 284 -13.72 11.24 -0.82
C PHE A 284 -12.73 10.58 -1.78
N ALA A 285 -13.17 10.29 -2.99
CA ALA A 285 -12.31 9.74 -4.04
C ALA A 285 -12.41 10.61 -5.30
N CYS A 286 -11.28 11.04 -5.84
CA CYS A 286 -11.22 11.78 -7.09
C CYS A 286 -10.46 11.02 -8.18
N SER A 287 -10.57 11.49 -9.42
CA SER A 287 -9.73 10.96 -10.49
C SER A 287 -8.27 11.37 -10.28
N LYS A 288 -7.35 10.40 -10.44
CA LYS A 288 -5.90 10.68 -10.44
C LYS A 288 -5.48 11.64 -11.56
N LEU A 289 -6.31 11.80 -12.60
CA LEU A 289 -6.05 12.71 -13.72
C LEU A 289 -6.54 14.12 -13.43
N HIS A 290 -7.41 14.30 -12.43
CA HIS A 290 -7.98 15.58 -12.06
C HIS A 290 -8.12 15.67 -10.54
N ILE A 291 -7.14 16.29 -9.89
CA ILE A 291 -7.11 16.53 -8.44
C ILE A 291 -7.38 18.03 -8.23
N ASP A 292 -8.60 18.34 -7.79
CA ASP A 292 -8.97 19.71 -7.43
C ASP A 292 -8.84 19.91 -5.93
N VAL A 293 -7.81 20.65 -5.53
CA VAL A 293 -7.52 20.92 -4.11
C VAL A 293 -8.65 21.73 -3.45
N ASN A 294 -9.36 22.59 -4.19
CA ASN A 294 -10.49 23.35 -3.64
C ASN A 294 -11.69 22.47 -3.34
N GLU A 295 -12.00 21.52 -4.24
CA GLU A 295 -13.08 20.55 -4.00
C GLU A 295 -12.77 19.68 -2.78
N ILE A 296 -11.54 19.17 -2.68
CA ILE A 296 -11.09 18.37 -1.55
C ILE A 296 -11.11 19.17 -0.25
N TYR A 297 -10.66 20.41 -0.28
CA TYR A 297 -10.73 21.30 0.88
C TYR A 297 -12.18 21.57 1.31
N GLY A 298 -13.10 21.72 0.36
CA GLY A 298 -14.54 21.80 0.63
C GLY A 298 -15.07 20.57 1.36
N TYR A 299 -14.61 19.36 0.97
CA TYR A 299 -14.94 18.13 1.68
C TYR A 299 -14.39 18.11 3.12
N LEU A 300 -13.16 18.60 3.35
CA LEU A 300 -12.63 18.72 4.73
C LEU A 300 -13.49 19.65 5.58
N LEU A 301 -13.98 20.76 5.04
CA LEU A 301 -14.89 21.67 5.72
C LEU A 301 -16.24 21.02 6.00
N ASP A 302 -16.83 20.27 5.06
CA ASP A 302 -18.06 19.50 5.29
C ASP A 302 -17.88 18.48 6.43
N CYS A 303 -16.76 17.80 6.48
CA CYS A 303 -16.41 16.90 7.59
C CYS A 303 -16.30 17.64 8.94
N TYR A 304 -15.80 18.89 8.93
CA TYR A 304 -15.70 19.71 10.13
C TYR A 304 -17.10 20.15 10.62
N GLU A 305 -17.96 20.55 9.73
CA GLU A 305 -19.30 21.05 10.02
C GLU A 305 -20.30 19.94 10.35
N HIS A 306 -20.14 18.74 9.76
CA HIS A 306 -21.07 17.60 9.88
C HIS A 306 -20.38 16.38 10.52
N ARG A 307 -19.97 16.52 11.79
CA ARG A 307 -19.22 15.49 12.55
C ARG A 307 -19.93 14.14 12.66
N GLU A 308 -21.26 14.12 12.69
CA GLU A 308 -22.06 12.89 12.71
C GLU A 308 -21.96 12.08 11.41
N LYS A 309 -21.87 12.77 10.25
CA LYS A 309 -21.61 12.11 8.96
C LYS A 309 -20.20 11.52 8.92
N LEU A 310 -19.20 12.29 9.40
CA LEU A 310 -17.83 11.84 9.51
C LEU A 310 -17.74 10.60 10.41
N GLU A 311 -18.38 10.59 11.56
CA GLU A 311 -18.44 9.44 12.47
C GLU A 311 -18.98 8.18 11.77
N THR A 312 -20.05 8.34 10.98
CA THR A 312 -20.65 7.23 10.23
C THR A 312 -19.64 6.60 9.25
N VAL A 313 -18.93 7.42 8.49
CA VAL A 313 -17.87 6.98 7.58
C VAL A 313 -16.72 6.31 8.33
N CYS A 314 -16.30 6.89 9.45
CA CYS A 314 -15.22 6.36 10.28
C CYS A 314 -15.54 4.96 10.82
N LYS A 315 -16.76 4.75 11.33
CA LYS A 315 -17.24 3.44 11.81
C LYS A 315 -17.33 2.43 10.69
N LEU A 316 -17.84 2.82 9.52
CA LEU A 316 -17.88 1.97 8.33
C LEU A 316 -16.45 1.50 7.95
N ASN A 317 -15.50 2.41 7.87
CA ASN A 317 -14.12 2.11 7.50
C ASN A 317 -13.45 1.12 8.46
N TYR A 318 -13.63 1.34 9.75
CA TYR A 318 -13.15 0.42 10.78
C TYR A 318 -13.73 -0.98 10.59
N GLN A 319 -15.05 -1.08 10.40
CA GLN A 319 -15.74 -2.36 10.22
C GLN A 319 -15.24 -3.10 8.96
N VAL A 320 -15.09 -2.40 7.85
CA VAL A 320 -14.57 -2.97 6.58
C VAL A 320 -13.18 -3.59 6.77
N VAL A 321 -12.29 -2.92 7.52
CA VAL A 321 -10.95 -3.46 7.78
C VAL A 321 -11.01 -4.68 8.69
N LYS A 322 -11.80 -4.63 9.76
CA LYS A 322 -11.98 -5.77 10.70
C LYS A 322 -12.52 -7.02 10.01
N GLU A 323 -13.38 -6.86 9.00
CA GLU A 323 -13.98 -7.95 8.27
C GLU A 323 -13.11 -8.50 7.14
N LYS A 324 -12.35 -7.64 6.44
CA LYS A 324 -11.75 -8.01 5.14
C LYS A 324 -10.22 -7.93 5.09
N TYR A 325 -9.58 -7.10 5.95
CA TYR A 325 -8.17 -6.72 5.75
C TYR A 325 -7.28 -6.96 6.96
N THR A 326 -7.66 -7.88 7.88
CA THR A 326 -6.81 -8.31 9.00
C THR A 326 -5.72 -9.29 8.54
N GLU A 327 -4.68 -9.48 9.35
CA GLU A 327 -3.66 -10.51 9.10
C GLU A 327 -4.28 -11.91 8.97
N ARG A 328 -5.32 -12.19 9.73
CA ARG A 328 -6.05 -13.47 9.65
C ARG A 328 -6.64 -13.72 8.27
N GLN A 329 -7.38 -12.75 7.70
CA GLN A 329 -7.96 -12.89 6.35
C GLN A 329 -6.89 -13.05 5.28
N TYR A 330 -5.79 -12.30 5.38
CA TYR A 330 -4.66 -12.45 4.46
C TYR A 330 -4.09 -13.87 4.49
N ILE A 331 -3.83 -14.41 5.69
CA ILE A 331 -3.28 -15.75 5.87
C ILE A 331 -4.26 -16.83 5.37
N ASP A 332 -5.58 -16.68 5.63
CA ASP A 332 -6.61 -17.59 5.13
C ASP A 332 -6.70 -17.59 3.60
N ASN A 333 -6.56 -16.42 2.97
CA ASN A 333 -6.53 -16.29 1.52
C ASN A 333 -5.28 -16.95 0.93
N MET A 334 -4.12 -16.75 1.54
CA MET A 334 -2.87 -17.38 1.11
C MET A 334 -2.90 -18.90 1.27
N ASP A 335 -3.49 -19.44 2.35
CA ASP A 335 -3.66 -20.89 2.52
C ASP A 335 -4.54 -21.50 1.41
N LYS A 336 -5.66 -20.84 1.08
CA LYS A 336 -6.53 -21.27 -0.04
C LYS A 336 -5.80 -21.28 -1.37
N ILE A 337 -4.94 -20.27 -1.61
CA ILE A 337 -4.15 -20.18 -2.85
C ILE A 337 -3.10 -21.30 -2.89
N PHE A 338 -2.36 -21.51 -1.81
CA PHE A 338 -1.37 -22.59 -1.72
C PHE A 338 -2.02 -23.97 -1.89
N GLY A 339 -3.19 -24.20 -1.28
CA GLY A 339 -3.94 -25.43 -1.44
C GLY A 339 -4.42 -25.74 -2.87
N LYS A 340 -4.60 -24.73 -3.72
CA LYS A 340 -4.93 -24.90 -5.14
C LYS A 340 -3.71 -25.26 -6.01
N ILE A 341 -2.50 -25.05 -5.51
CA ILE A 341 -1.26 -25.19 -6.28
C ILE A 341 -0.47 -26.40 -5.81
N GLY A 342 -0.54 -26.77 -4.53
CA GLY A 342 0.05 -28.01 -3.98
C GLY A 342 -0.62 -29.21 -4.51
#